data_827afdf3f3611b60602ce2ed350dc5d0
#
_entry.id   827afdf3f3611b60602ce2ed350dc5d0
#
_cell.length_a   1.000
_cell.length_b   1.000
_cell.length_c   1.000
_cell.angle_alpha   90.00
_cell.angle_beta   90.00
_cell.angle_gamma   90.00
#
_symmetry.space_group_name_H-M   'P 1'
#
loop_
_entity.id
_entity.type
_entity.pdbx_description
1 polymer ?
#
loop_
_entity_poly.entity_id
_entity_poly.type
_entity_poly.pdbx_seq_one_letter_code
_entity_poly.pdbx_strand_id
1 'polypeptide(L)'
;TTHNPLRVAENIATMDHMLGGRFGVGFVRGYQSSWVENFRIRPDLGAVGPWIKNTDEDERNRRYFEEFVDITLTALREETFNYQGEFWQFPRPGLTNPHPHTVYTDFGQGVAADMAIQEVGIAPKPLQWPHPPLYGGFTMSMSTAKFWAKYAGKPIVLSDNMPFCEALWAMYQEEATKHGHTVKPGDEAGWGGIMCCAETDEKAHAMMEDMHWFWKQWPIQFGQGLPQLLVGSPDTISRQIEHAQAHIPINDCFMLLPQGIHSRDQIMGSLE
;
A
#
# COMPACT_ATOMS: atom_id res chain seq x y z
N THR A 1 3.25 -1.40 -11.43
CA THR A 1 3.39 -1.48 -12.91
C THR A 1 3.86 -0.18 -13.55
N THR A 2 3.78 0.95 -12.86
CA THR A 2 3.99 2.29 -13.43
C THR A 2 5.32 2.93 -13.05
N HIS A 3 6.12 2.32 -12.20
CA HIS A 3 7.37 2.89 -11.69
C HIS A 3 8.51 1.87 -11.63
N ASN A 4 9.75 2.39 -11.63
CA ASN A 4 10.93 1.59 -11.34
C ASN A 4 11.09 1.44 -9.81
N PRO A 5 11.33 0.23 -9.26
CA PRO A 5 11.41 0.00 -7.82
C PRO A 5 12.55 0.77 -7.13
N LEU A 6 13.71 0.94 -7.77
CA LEU A 6 14.80 1.74 -7.19
C LEU A 6 14.43 3.22 -7.07
N ARG A 7 13.76 3.77 -8.07
CA ARG A 7 13.29 5.16 -8.01
C ARG A 7 12.23 5.36 -6.93
N VAL A 8 11.36 4.39 -6.75
CA VAL A 8 10.36 4.44 -5.66
C VAL A 8 11.05 4.36 -4.30
N ALA A 9 12.06 3.52 -4.15
CA ALA A 9 12.83 3.46 -2.91
C ALA A 9 13.54 4.79 -2.58
N GLU A 10 14.17 5.44 -3.56
CA GLU A 10 14.77 6.77 -3.40
C GLU A 10 13.73 7.83 -2.99
N ASN A 11 12.56 7.81 -3.63
CA ASN A 11 11.47 8.74 -3.29
C ASN A 11 10.96 8.51 -1.87
N ILE A 12 10.78 7.25 -1.46
CA ILE A 12 10.36 6.89 -0.10
C ILE A 12 11.38 7.42 0.92
N ALA A 13 12.66 7.12 0.72
CA ALA A 13 13.71 7.56 1.63
C ALA A 13 13.79 9.10 1.69
N THR A 14 13.71 9.78 0.54
CA THR A 14 13.70 11.25 0.48
C THR A 14 12.51 11.84 1.24
N MET A 15 11.31 11.31 1.03
CA MET A 15 10.10 11.78 1.73
C MET A 15 10.20 11.55 3.23
N ASP A 16 10.79 10.44 3.66
CA ASP A 16 11.00 10.14 5.08
C ASP A 16 11.91 11.18 5.74
N HIS A 17 13.01 11.58 5.07
CA HIS A 17 13.85 12.69 5.51
C HIS A 17 13.12 14.02 5.54
N MET A 18 12.38 14.37 4.48
CA MET A 18 11.65 15.64 4.40
C MET A 18 10.60 15.77 5.50
N LEU A 19 10.00 14.67 5.91
CA LEU A 19 8.96 14.63 6.94
C LEU A 19 9.49 14.30 8.34
N GLY A 20 10.82 14.15 8.48
CA GLY A 20 11.48 13.89 9.77
C GLY A 20 11.00 12.60 10.42
N GLY A 21 10.85 11.52 9.67
CA GLY A 21 10.41 10.22 10.17
C GLY A 21 8.90 10.12 10.46
N ARG A 22 8.09 11.11 10.08
CA ARG A 22 6.63 11.08 10.19
C ARG A 22 5.98 10.69 8.86
N PHE A 23 6.34 9.52 8.36
CA PHE A 23 5.97 9.03 7.04
C PHE A 23 5.64 7.54 7.10
N GLY A 24 4.58 7.14 6.41
CA GLY A 24 4.22 5.76 6.16
C GLY A 24 4.00 5.52 4.66
N VAL A 25 4.18 4.30 4.21
CA VAL A 25 4.14 3.95 2.79
C VAL A 25 3.02 2.96 2.51
N GLY A 26 2.15 3.31 1.56
CA GLY A 26 1.14 2.40 1.02
C GLY A 26 1.49 1.93 -0.40
N PHE A 27 1.42 0.63 -0.64
CA PHE A 27 1.59 0.06 -1.98
C PHE A 27 0.28 -0.52 -2.50
N VAL A 28 -0.04 -0.20 -3.75
CA VAL A 28 -1.22 -0.72 -4.46
C VAL A 28 -0.87 -1.12 -5.89
N ARG A 29 -1.55 -2.13 -6.43
CA ARG A 29 -1.31 -2.59 -7.81
C ARG A 29 -1.80 -1.61 -8.87
N GLY A 30 -2.88 -0.89 -8.59
CA GLY A 30 -3.58 -0.02 -9.54
C GLY A 30 -4.57 -0.81 -10.41
N TYR A 31 -5.76 -0.25 -10.61
CA TYR A 31 -6.85 -0.92 -11.35
C TYR A 31 -7.52 -0.03 -12.40
N GLN A 32 -7.21 1.25 -12.44
CA GLN A 32 -7.80 2.18 -13.40
C GLN A 32 -6.99 2.22 -14.69
N SER A 33 -7.60 1.83 -15.81
CA SER A 33 -6.95 1.82 -17.12
C SER A 33 -6.45 3.21 -17.53
N SER A 34 -7.25 4.26 -17.34
CA SER A 34 -6.85 5.64 -17.63
C SER A 34 -5.59 6.09 -16.89
N TRP A 35 -5.26 5.41 -15.84
CA TRP A 35 -4.11 5.69 -14.98
C TRP A 35 -2.94 4.78 -15.29
N VAL A 36 -3.16 3.47 -15.16
CA VAL A 36 -2.13 2.45 -15.34
C VAL A 36 -1.60 2.43 -16.77
N GLU A 37 -2.50 2.48 -17.77
CA GLU A 37 -2.12 2.37 -19.17
C GLU A 37 -1.29 3.55 -19.68
N ASN A 38 -1.51 4.76 -19.12
CA ASN A 38 -0.70 5.93 -19.49
C ASN A 38 0.72 5.91 -18.90
N PHE A 39 0.91 5.26 -17.77
CA PHE A 39 2.17 5.28 -17.03
C PHE A 39 2.87 3.93 -16.96
N ARG A 40 2.29 2.87 -17.50
CA ARG A 40 2.91 1.55 -17.47
C ARG A 40 4.29 1.55 -18.15
N ILE A 41 5.25 0.92 -17.51
CA ILE A 41 6.62 0.77 -18.04
C ILE A 41 6.84 -0.56 -18.77
N ARG A 42 5.88 -1.47 -18.70
CA ARG A 42 5.90 -2.77 -19.38
C ARG A 42 4.64 -2.94 -20.22
N PRO A 43 4.76 -3.21 -21.52
CA PRO A 43 3.61 -3.34 -22.40
C PRO A 43 2.76 -4.60 -22.13
N ASP A 44 3.33 -5.59 -21.45
CA ASP A 44 2.72 -6.88 -21.12
C ASP A 44 1.99 -6.89 -19.77
N LEU A 45 1.93 -5.75 -19.06
CA LEU A 45 1.25 -5.59 -17.79
C LEU A 45 0.32 -4.37 -17.85
N GLY A 46 -0.96 -4.61 -17.67
CA GLY A 46 -2.00 -3.59 -17.72
C GLY A 46 -2.65 -3.32 -16.37
N ALA A 47 -3.77 -2.59 -16.41
CA ALA A 47 -4.60 -2.35 -15.25
C ALA A 47 -5.31 -3.64 -14.81
N VAL A 48 -5.29 -3.92 -13.51
CA VAL A 48 -5.89 -5.12 -12.92
C VAL A 48 -7.10 -4.74 -12.09
N GLY A 49 -8.28 -4.97 -12.63
CA GLY A 49 -9.53 -4.76 -11.91
C GLY A 49 -10.21 -6.08 -11.52
N PRO A 50 -11.30 -5.99 -10.76
CA PRO A 50 -12.06 -7.17 -10.32
C PRO A 50 -12.57 -8.05 -11.46
N TRP A 51 -12.70 -7.49 -12.67
CA TRP A 51 -13.20 -8.18 -13.88
C TRP A 51 -12.22 -9.21 -14.46
N ILE A 52 -10.92 -9.13 -14.12
CA ILE A 52 -9.91 -10.11 -14.56
C ILE A 52 -9.38 -10.97 -13.41
N LYS A 53 -10.05 -10.92 -12.26
CA LYS A 53 -9.65 -11.65 -11.07
C LYS A 53 -9.53 -13.16 -11.35
N ASN A 54 -8.46 -13.78 -10.85
CA ASN A 54 -8.12 -15.18 -11.02
C ASN A 54 -7.83 -15.60 -12.47
N THR A 55 -7.38 -14.69 -13.31
CA THR A 55 -6.84 -14.97 -14.65
C THR A 55 -5.31 -15.02 -14.61
N ASP A 56 -4.70 -15.56 -15.67
CA ASP A 56 -3.23 -15.56 -15.82
C ASP A 56 -2.67 -14.12 -15.81
N GLU A 57 -3.44 -13.16 -16.31
CA GLU A 57 -3.07 -11.74 -16.28
C GLU A 57 -3.08 -11.20 -14.84
N ASP A 58 -4.10 -11.49 -14.04
CA ASP A 58 -4.14 -11.12 -12.62
C ASP A 58 -2.97 -11.73 -11.85
N GLU A 59 -2.70 -13.03 -12.05
CA GLU A 59 -1.57 -13.72 -11.40
C GLU A 59 -0.22 -13.14 -11.81
N ARG A 60 -0.03 -12.81 -13.09
CA ARG A 60 1.19 -12.18 -13.58
C ARG A 60 1.40 -10.79 -12.99
N ASN A 61 0.37 -9.95 -12.95
CA ASN A 61 0.42 -8.64 -12.32
C ASN A 61 0.67 -8.75 -10.80
N ARG A 62 0.16 -9.80 -10.15
CA ARG A 62 0.43 -10.07 -8.74
C ARG A 62 1.91 -10.33 -8.51
N ARG A 63 2.50 -11.29 -9.25
CA ARG A 63 3.94 -11.60 -9.13
C ARG A 63 4.82 -10.39 -9.42
N TYR A 64 4.47 -9.60 -10.44
CA TYR A 64 5.17 -8.34 -10.73
C TYR A 64 5.10 -7.37 -9.55
N PHE A 65 3.92 -7.20 -8.95
CA PHE A 65 3.74 -6.32 -7.81
C PHE A 65 4.53 -6.80 -6.58
N GLU A 66 4.48 -8.08 -6.31
CA GLU A 66 5.21 -8.69 -5.20
C GLU A 66 6.72 -8.53 -5.37
N GLU A 67 7.24 -8.81 -6.57
CA GLU A 67 8.65 -8.61 -6.90
C GLU A 67 9.05 -7.13 -6.82
N PHE A 68 8.20 -6.24 -7.28
CA PHE A 68 8.42 -4.79 -7.18
C PHE A 68 8.55 -4.33 -5.72
N VAL A 69 7.67 -4.79 -4.84
CA VAL A 69 7.73 -4.45 -3.40
C VAL A 69 8.99 -5.04 -2.77
N ASP A 70 9.31 -6.29 -3.07
CA ASP A 70 10.51 -6.98 -2.56
C ASP A 70 11.80 -6.21 -2.88
N ILE A 71 11.96 -5.80 -4.15
CA ILE A 71 13.11 -5.00 -4.59
C ILE A 71 13.13 -3.63 -3.90
N THR A 72 11.98 -2.97 -3.81
CA THR A 72 11.89 -1.64 -3.16
C THR A 72 12.30 -1.73 -1.70
N LEU A 73 11.83 -2.71 -0.95
CA LEU A 73 12.19 -2.91 0.45
C LEU A 73 13.66 -3.35 0.62
N THR A 74 14.18 -4.17 -0.29
CA THR A 74 15.59 -4.54 -0.31
C THR A 74 16.47 -3.30 -0.54
N ALA A 75 16.11 -2.45 -1.49
CA ALA A 75 16.85 -1.22 -1.76
C ALA A 75 16.85 -0.22 -0.58
N LEU A 76 15.76 -0.17 0.19
CA LEU A 76 15.72 0.64 1.42
C LEU A 76 16.62 0.10 2.53
N ARG A 77 16.70 -1.23 2.65
CA ARG A 77 17.37 -1.92 3.76
C ARG A 77 18.86 -2.16 3.52
N GLU A 78 19.22 -2.67 2.32
CA GLU A 78 20.59 -3.07 2.04
C GLU A 78 21.44 -1.88 1.57
N GLU A 79 22.70 -1.81 1.97
CA GLU A 79 23.62 -0.78 1.50
C GLU A 79 23.78 -0.87 -0.02
N THR A 80 24.18 -2.04 -0.50
CA THR A 80 24.18 -2.43 -1.91
C THR A 80 23.59 -3.85 -2.05
N PHE A 81 23.09 -4.18 -3.23
CA PHE A 81 22.54 -5.50 -3.51
C PHE A 81 22.57 -5.81 -5.00
N ASN A 82 22.48 -7.09 -5.33
CA ASN A 82 22.08 -7.57 -6.64
C ASN A 82 20.74 -8.29 -6.56
N TYR A 83 20.01 -8.31 -7.66
CA TYR A 83 18.69 -8.93 -7.73
C TYR A 83 18.47 -9.55 -9.12
N GLN A 84 17.97 -10.77 -9.14
CA GLN A 84 17.56 -11.46 -10.35
C GLN A 84 16.21 -12.13 -10.11
N GLY A 85 15.18 -11.55 -10.67
CA GLY A 85 13.80 -12.02 -10.59
C GLY A 85 13.18 -12.37 -11.94
N GLU A 86 11.88 -12.56 -11.94
CA GLU A 86 11.10 -12.85 -13.15
C GLU A 86 11.00 -11.61 -14.06
N PHE A 87 10.85 -10.43 -13.46
CA PHE A 87 10.55 -9.18 -14.18
C PHE A 87 11.71 -8.19 -14.15
N TRP A 88 12.58 -8.27 -13.16
CA TRP A 88 13.64 -7.32 -12.90
C TRP A 88 14.99 -7.98 -12.71
N GLN A 89 16.02 -7.31 -13.20
CA GLN A 89 17.40 -7.65 -12.89
C GLN A 89 18.16 -6.36 -12.55
N PHE A 90 18.82 -6.36 -11.40
CA PHE A 90 19.69 -5.27 -10.95
C PHE A 90 21.04 -5.82 -10.48
N PRO A 91 22.18 -5.30 -10.97
CA PRO A 91 22.30 -4.38 -12.11
C PRO A 91 21.74 -4.98 -13.40
N ARG A 92 21.44 -4.10 -14.39
CA ARG A 92 21.10 -4.59 -15.73
C ARG A 92 22.30 -5.34 -16.33
N PRO A 93 22.09 -6.42 -17.06
CA PRO A 93 23.17 -7.17 -17.69
C PRO A 93 24.05 -6.29 -18.59
N GLY A 94 25.36 -6.47 -18.49
CA GLY A 94 26.32 -5.75 -19.31
C GLY A 94 26.53 -4.28 -18.94
N LEU A 95 25.98 -3.83 -17.80
CA LEU A 95 26.21 -2.49 -17.31
C LEU A 95 27.65 -2.35 -16.78
N THR A 96 28.39 -1.36 -17.29
CA THR A 96 29.75 -1.04 -16.86
C THR A 96 29.85 0.40 -16.39
N ASN A 97 30.74 0.65 -15.45
CA ASN A 97 31.09 2.01 -15.03
C ASN A 97 32.30 2.48 -15.79
N PRO A 98 32.22 3.49 -16.68
CA PRO A 98 33.34 3.97 -17.46
C PRO A 98 34.33 4.82 -16.66
N HIS A 99 34.02 5.12 -15.38
CA HIS A 99 34.85 6.01 -14.56
C HIS A 99 35.95 5.25 -13.82
N PRO A 100 37.23 5.38 -14.19
CA PRO A 100 38.32 4.54 -13.68
C PRO A 100 38.56 4.70 -12.18
N HIS A 101 38.22 5.84 -11.58
CA HIS A 101 38.44 6.08 -10.14
C HIS A 101 37.53 5.25 -9.24
N THR A 102 36.39 4.78 -9.71
CA THR A 102 35.46 3.99 -8.91
C THR A 102 36.02 2.62 -8.51
N VAL A 103 36.93 2.07 -9.33
CA VAL A 103 37.56 0.75 -9.11
C VAL A 103 38.68 0.79 -8.06
N TYR A 104 39.34 1.94 -7.91
CA TYR A 104 40.55 2.08 -7.10
C TYR A 104 40.31 2.67 -5.71
N THR A 105 39.09 2.91 -5.34
CA THR A 105 38.75 3.46 -4.02
C THR A 105 37.89 2.47 -3.26
N ASP A 106 38.00 2.45 -1.93
CA ASP A 106 37.14 1.68 -1.04
C ASP A 106 35.64 2.07 -1.16
N PHE A 107 35.37 3.13 -1.89
CA PHE A 107 34.00 3.59 -2.21
C PHE A 107 33.41 2.94 -3.48
N GLY A 108 34.17 2.15 -4.22
CA GLY A 108 33.72 1.48 -5.43
C GLY A 108 33.07 0.12 -5.16
N GLN A 109 32.34 -0.04 -4.05
CA GLN A 109 31.62 -1.27 -3.76
C GLN A 109 30.65 -1.61 -4.90
N GLY A 110 30.61 -2.88 -5.27
CA GLY A 110 29.76 -3.34 -6.35
C GLY A 110 30.28 -3.12 -7.77
N VAL A 111 31.53 -2.69 -7.95
CA VAL A 111 32.20 -2.58 -9.25
C VAL A 111 33.40 -3.53 -9.31
N ALA A 112 33.41 -4.40 -10.32
CA ALA A 112 34.50 -5.36 -10.53
C ALA A 112 35.71 -4.71 -11.23
N ALA A 113 36.86 -5.42 -11.26
CA ALA A 113 38.09 -4.94 -11.86
C ALA A 113 37.98 -4.68 -13.38
N ASP A 114 37.06 -5.33 -14.07
CA ASP A 114 36.74 -5.12 -15.48
C ASP A 114 35.69 -4.01 -15.69
N MET A 115 35.42 -3.23 -14.65
CA MET A 115 34.43 -2.14 -14.63
C MET A 115 32.96 -2.61 -14.66
N ALA A 116 32.69 -3.92 -14.60
CA ALA A 116 31.33 -4.42 -14.54
C ALA A 116 30.66 -4.00 -13.21
N ILE A 117 29.45 -3.46 -13.30
CA ILE A 117 28.65 -3.13 -12.12
C ILE A 117 27.96 -4.42 -11.65
N GLN A 118 28.29 -4.86 -10.43
CA GLN A 118 27.79 -6.11 -9.83
C GLN A 118 26.70 -5.89 -8.80
N GLU A 119 26.64 -4.69 -8.21
CA GLU A 119 25.64 -4.33 -7.21
C GLU A 119 25.13 -2.91 -7.44
N VAL A 120 23.94 -2.63 -6.95
CA VAL A 120 23.33 -1.31 -6.97
C VAL A 120 22.87 -0.94 -5.56
N GLY A 121 22.79 0.34 -5.26
CA GLY A 121 22.24 0.88 -4.05
C GLY A 121 21.43 2.13 -4.33
N ILE A 122 20.77 2.67 -3.32
CA ILE A 122 20.07 3.94 -3.37
C ILE A 122 20.65 4.93 -2.35
N ALA A 123 20.49 6.20 -2.62
CA ALA A 123 20.80 7.28 -1.69
C ALA A 123 19.69 8.35 -1.76
N PRO A 124 19.21 8.86 -0.59
CA PRO A 124 19.59 8.47 0.75
C PRO A 124 18.99 7.12 1.18
N LYS A 125 19.43 6.59 2.33
CA LYS A 125 18.70 5.54 3.06
C LYS A 125 17.63 6.19 3.94
N PRO A 126 16.54 5.48 4.32
CA PRO A 126 15.47 6.07 5.12
C PRO A 126 15.94 6.43 6.54
N LEU A 127 15.30 7.41 7.16
CA LEU A 127 15.46 7.72 8.60
C LEU A 127 14.87 6.61 9.46
N GLN A 128 13.70 6.11 9.08
CA GLN A 128 13.00 5.03 9.75
C GLN A 128 13.55 3.70 9.27
N TRP A 129 14.50 3.16 9.99
CA TRP A 129 15.17 1.90 9.61
C TRP A 129 14.37 0.67 10.06
N PRO A 130 14.24 -0.40 9.24
CA PRO A 130 14.81 -0.58 7.87
C PRO A 130 13.99 0.09 6.75
N HIS A 131 12.82 0.56 7.04
CA HIS A 131 11.91 1.30 6.16
C HIS A 131 10.80 1.97 6.98
N PRO A 132 10.13 2.99 6.47
CA PRO A 132 8.91 3.53 7.09
C PRO A 132 7.83 2.46 7.27
N PRO A 133 6.87 2.66 8.19
CA PRO A 133 5.72 1.77 8.35
C PRO A 133 5.04 1.49 7.01
N LEU A 134 4.71 0.20 6.76
CA LEU A 134 4.11 -0.27 5.52
C LEU A 134 2.60 -0.44 5.68
N TYR A 135 1.86 -0.01 4.65
CA TYR A 135 0.41 -0.15 4.60
C TYR A 135 -0.03 -0.85 3.31
N GLY A 136 -0.86 -1.88 3.45
CA GLY A 136 -1.57 -2.52 2.37
C GLY A 136 -2.94 -1.87 2.20
N GLY A 137 -3.03 -0.81 1.39
CA GLY A 137 -4.30 -0.12 1.15
C GLY A 137 -5.34 -1.04 0.49
N PHE A 138 -6.60 -0.90 0.89
CA PHE A 138 -7.74 -1.64 0.31
C PHE A 138 -7.55 -3.17 0.30
N THR A 139 -7.12 -3.73 1.43
CA THR A 139 -6.95 -5.17 1.58
C THR A 139 -8.30 -5.86 1.68
N MET A 140 -8.77 -6.40 0.55
CA MET A 140 -10.08 -7.05 0.41
C MET A 140 -9.97 -8.55 0.10
N SER A 141 -8.79 -9.15 0.30
CA SER A 141 -8.60 -10.59 0.07
C SER A 141 -7.56 -11.18 1.01
N MET A 142 -7.75 -12.46 1.34
CA MET A 142 -6.82 -13.23 2.18
C MET A 142 -5.41 -13.30 1.57
N SER A 143 -5.30 -13.42 0.24
CA SER A 143 -4.00 -13.46 -0.43
C SER A 143 -3.22 -12.16 -0.29
N THR A 144 -3.90 -11.01 -0.35
CA THR A 144 -3.28 -9.69 -0.14
C THR A 144 -2.84 -9.53 1.32
N ALA A 145 -3.66 -9.96 2.28
CA ALA A 145 -3.29 -9.92 3.69
C ALA A 145 -2.09 -10.82 4.00
N LYS A 146 -2.02 -12.03 3.43
CA LYS A 146 -0.83 -12.91 3.53
C LYS A 146 0.44 -12.26 2.98
N PHE A 147 0.33 -11.61 1.84
CA PHE A 147 1.48 -10.90 1.28
C PHE A 147 2.01 -9.83 2.24
N TRP A 148 1.13 -9.01 2.83
CA TRP A 148 1.55 -8.00 3.79
C TRP A 148 2.08 -8.57 5.10
N ALA A 149 1.55 -9.72 5.54
CA ALA A 149 2.05 -10.42 6.72
C ALA A 149 3.53 -10.82 6.60
N LYS A 150 4.00 -11.13 5.39
CA LYS A 150 5.42 -11.40 5.10
C LYS A 150 6.37 -10.27 5.56
N TYR A 151 5.90 -9.03 5.55
CA TYR A 151 6.71 -7.85 5.88
C TYR A 151 6.22 -7.13 7.16
N ALA A 152 5.34 -7.73 7.91
CA ALA A 152 4.61 -7.07 9.00
C ALA A 152 3.96 -5.75 8.55
N GLY A 153 3.57 -5.68 7.26
CA GLY A 153 2.89 -4.52 6.71
C GLY A 153 1.42 -4.51 7.14
N LYS A 154 0.90 -3.36 7.48
CA LYS A 154 -0.45 -3.18 8.01
C LYS A 154 -1.51 -3.23 6.91
N PRO A 155 -2.36 -4.28 6.83
CA PRO A 155 -3.49 -4.27 5.93
C PRO A 155 -4.53 -3.26 6.41
N ILE A 156 -5.04 -2.45 5.48
CA ILE A 156 -6.17 -1.56 5.73
C ILE A 156 -7.41 -2.18 5.13
N VAL A 157 -8.33 -2.59 5.99
CA VAL A 157 -9.57 -3.27 5.61
C VAL A 157 -10.74 -2.28 5.65
N LEU A 158 -11.44 -2.16 4.52
CA LEU A 158 -12.63 -1.33 4.39
C LEU A 158 -13.84 -2.26 4.24
N SER A 159 -14.31 -2.86 5.33
CA SER A 159 -15.41 -3.82 5.32
C SER A 159 -16.19 -3.78 6.63
N ASP A 160 -17.50 -3.89 6.52
CA ASP A 160 -18.45 -4.06 7.63
C ASP A 160 -18.78 -5.54 7.91
N ASN A 161 -18.23 -6.45 7.11
CA ASN A 161 -18.36 -7.88 7.33
C ASN A 161 -17.39 -8.33 8.44
N MET A 162 -17.82 -8.22 9.69
CA MET A 162 -16.98 -8.54 10.86
C MET A 162 -16.46 -9.99 10.84
N PRO A 163 -17.23 -11.03 10.51
CA PRO A 163 -16.70 -12.38 10.36
C PRO A 163 -15.56 -12.49 9.33
N PHE A 164 -15.63 -11.76 8.23
CA PHE A 164 -14.53 -11.69 7.26
C PHE A 164 -13.32 -10.99 7.86
N CYS A 165 -13.51 -9.88 8.57
CA CYS A 165 -12.43 -9.14 9.22
C CYS A 165 -11.72 -9.99 10.28
N GLU A 166 -12.48 -10.69 11.14
CA GLU A 166 -11.94 -11.61 12.15
C GLU A 166 -11.08 -12.72 11.51
N ALA A 167 -11.61 -13.36 10.47
CA ALA A 167 -10.91 -14.41 9.75
C ALA A 167 -9.63 -13.88 9.07
N LEU A 168 -9.68 -12.67 8.51
CA LEU A 168 -8.53 -12.02 7.87
C LEU A 168 -7.42 -11.73 8.89
N TRP A 169 -7.76 -11.16 10.04
CA TRP A 169 -6.76 -10.86 11.09
C TRP A 169 -6.18 -12.12 11.71
N ALA A 170 -6.97 -13.14 11.96
CA ALA A 170 -6.46 -14.43 12.45
C ALA A 170 -5.45 -15.04 11.47
N MET A 171 -5.77 -15.05 10.20
CA MET A 171 -4.88 -15.53 9.14
C MET A 171 -3.63 -14.65 9.01
N TYR A 172 -3.77 -13.32 9.08
CA TYR A 172 -2.63 -12.41 9.03
C TYR A 172 -1.63 -12.68 10.16
N GLN A 173 -2.09 -12.84 11.40
CA GLN A 173 -1.24 -13.14 12.56
C GLN A 173 -0.51 -14.49 12.41
N GLU A 174 -1.23 -15.51 11.94
CA GLU A 174 -0.62 -16.83 11.67
C GLU A 174 0.49 -16.73 10.61
N GLU A 175 0.23 -16.04 9.51
CA GLU A 175 1.19 -15.89 8.42
C GLU A 175 2.39 -15.02 8.82
N ALA A 176 2.19 -13.91 9.54
CA ALA A 176 3.26 -13.09 10.07
C ALA A 176 4.21 -13.88 10.97
N THR A 177 3.65 -14.74 11.82
CA THR A 177 4.44 -15.64 12.68
C THR A 177 5.33 -16.59 11.87
N LYS A 178 4.84 -17.13 10.74
CA LYS A 178 5.65 -17.98 9.83
C LYS A 178 6.85 -17.23 9.25
N HIS A 179 6.75 -15.92 9.12
CA HIS A 179 7.82 -15.06 8.63
C HIS A 179 8.68 -14.44 9.76
N GLY A 180 8.53 -14.92 11.00
CA GLY A 180 9.35 -14.50 12.14
C GLY A 180 8.90 -13.19 12.80
N HIS A 181 7.73 -12.66 12.46
CA HIS A 181 7.17 -11.48 13.11
C HIS A 181 6.33 -11.86 14.33
N THR A 182 6.52 -11.12 15.43
CA THR A 182 5.66 -11.24 16.61
C THR A 182 4.61 -10.15 16.54
N VAL A 183 3.42 -10.50 16.11
CA VAL A 183 2.29 -9.56 15.98
C VAL A 183 1.27 -9.88 17.09
N LYS A 184 1.08 -8.95 17.99
CA LYS A 184 0.01 -9.04 18.99
C LYS A 184 -1.33 -8.70 18.36
N PRO A 185 -2.44 -9.18 18.92
CA PRO A 185 -3.77 -8.76 18.46
C PRO A 185 -3.88 -7.23 18.42
N GLY A 186 -4.16 -6.68 17.23
CA GLY A 186 -4.32 -5.25 17.00
C GLY A 186 -3.08 -4.47 16.57
N ASP A 187 -1.88 -4.99 16.76
CA ASP A 187 -0.64 -4.24 16.43
C ASP A 187 -0.63 -3.75 14.97
N GLU A 188 -1.10 -4.59 14.05
CA GLU A 188 -1.09 -4.30 12.61
C GLU A 188 -2.51 -4.22 12.03
N ALA A 189 -3.52 -3.91 12.85
CA ALA A 189 -4.91 -3.86 12.42
C ALA A 189 -5.34 -2.46 11.98
N GLY A 190 -5.39 -2.22 10.68
CA GLY A 190 -5.99 -1.03 10.07
C GLY A 190 -7.43 -1.31 9.61
N TRP A 191 -8.38 -0.52 10.07
CA TRP A 191 -9.77 -0.63 9.68
C TRP A 191 -10.39 0.75 9.50
N GLY A 192 -11.39 0.85 8.62
CA GLY A 192 -12.11 2.10 8.46
C GLY A 192 -13.01 2.12 7.26
N GLY A 193 -13.35 3.33 6.83
CA GLY A 193 -14.23 3.54 5.70
C GLY A 193 -14.38 5.01 5.33
N ILE A 194 -15.34 5.27 4.47
CA ILE A 194 -15.72 6.64 4.16
C ILE A 194 -16.41 7.23 5.38
N MET A 195 -15.92 8.38 5.84
CA MET A 195 -16.48 9.10 6.97
C MET A 195 -17.28 10.31 6.51
N CYS A 196 -18.49 10.42 7.03
CA CYS A 196 -19.33 11.59 6.91
C CYS A 196 -19.99 11.84 8.26
N CYS A 197 -19.46 12.78 9.03
CA CYS A 197 -19.96 13.17 10.34
C CYS A 197 -20.71 14.51 10.24
N ALA A 198 -21.85 14.60 10.92
CA ALA A 198 -22.60 15.84 11.06
C ALA A 198 -23.27 15.89 12.44
N GLU A 199 -23.86 17.04 12.80
CA GLU A 199 -24.52 17.22 14.09
C GLU A 199 -25.62 16.19 14.38
N THR A 200 -26.29 15.69 13.31
CA THR A 200 -27.33 14.65 13.42
C THR A 200 -27.16 13.60 12.33
N ASP A 201 -27.71 12.41 12.59
CA ASP A 201 -27.68 11.31 11.62
C ASP A 201 -28.37 11.70 10.30
N GLU A 202 -29.48 12.43 10.35
CA GLU A 202 -30.21 12.89 9.16
C GLU A 202 -29.36 13.82 8.28
N LYS A 203 -28.61 14.76 8.91
CA LYS A 203 -27.70 15.63 8.18
C LYS A 203 -26.56 14.86 7.54
N ALA A 204 -25.95 13.92 8.27
CA ALA A 204 -24.88 13.09 7.74
C ALA A 204 -25.36 12.23 6.56
N HIS A 205 -26.53 11.60 6.67
CA HIS A 205 -27.12 10.84 5.58
C HIS A 205 -27.49 11.70 4.37
N ALA A 206 -28.01 12.91 4.57
CA ALA A 206 -28.26 13.84 3.47
C ALA A 206 -26.99 14.22 2.72
N MET A 207 -25.88 14.44 3.42
CA MET A 207 -24.58 14.67 2.80
C MET A 207 -24.07 13.46 1.98
N MET A 208 -24.47 12.24 2.36
CA MET A 208 -24.08 11.01 1.64
C MET A 208 -24.81 10.78 0.32
N GLU A 209 -25.91 11.51 0.03
CA GLU A 209 -26.64 11.35 -1.24
C GLU A 209 -25.73 11.61 -2.46
N ASP A 210 -24.88 12.64 -2.38
CA ASP A 210 -23.92 12.95 -3.43
C ASP A 210 -22.88 11.82 -3.61
N MET A 211 -22.50 11.17 -2.51
CA MET A 211 -21.62 10.00 -2.54
C MET A 211 -22.27 8.78 -3.17
N HIS A 212 -23.58 8.57 -2.97
CA HIS A 212 -24.30 7.48 -3.61
C HIS A 212 -24.22 7.54 -5.13
N TRP A 213 -24.29 8.75 -5.72
CA TRP A 213 -24.09 8.91 -7.17
C TRP A 213 -22.70 8.45 -7.60
N PHE A 214 -21.64 8.90 -6.90
CA PHE A 214 -20.25 8.53 -7.18
C PHE A 214 -20.05 7.01 -7.09
N TRP A 215 -20.55 6.37 -6.03
CA TRP A 215 -20.44 4.93 -5.83
C TRP A 215 -21.17 4.12 -6.92
N LYS A 216 -22.34 4.57 -7.33
CA LYS A 216 -23.08 3.94 -8.43
C LYS A 216 -22.34 4.03 -9.76
N GLN A 217 -21.63 5.12 -9.99
CA GLN A 217 -20.93 5.33 -11.25
C GLN A 217 -19.56 4.67 -11.32
N TRP A 218 -18.94 4.39 -10.18
CA TRP A 218 -17.54 3.98 -10.17
C TRP A 218 -17.26 2.64 -9.47
N PRO A 219 -17.40 2.46 -8.15
CA PRO A 219 -17.00 1.20 -7.50
C PRO A 219 -17.99 0.04 -7.70
N ILE A 220 -19.29 0.30 -7.80
CA ILE A 220 -20.31 -0.74 -7.98
C ILE A 220 -20.12 -1.46 -9.34
N GLN A 221 -19.68 -0.75 -10.38
CA GLN A 221 -19.37 -1.35 -11.67
C GLN A 221 -18.31 -2.45 -11.58
N PHE A 222 -17.49 -2.46 -10.56
CA PHE A 222 -16.45 -3.46 -10.35
C PHE A 222 -16.88 -4.63 -9.46
N GLY A 223 -18.18 -4.75 -9.15
CA GLY A 223 -18.68 -5.80 -8.28
C GLY A 223 -18.22 -5.66 -6.82
N GLN A 224 -17.66 -4.53 -6.47
CA GLN A 224 -17.30 -4.21 -5.08
C GLN A 224 -18.54 -3.68 -4.37
N GLY A 225 -18.85 -4.23 -3.21
CA GLY A 225 -19.79 -3.61 -2.28
C GLY A 225 -19.31 -2.20 -1.89
N LEU A 226 -20.21 -1.40 -1.36
CA LEU A 226 -19.81 -0.14 -0.75
C LEU A 226 -18.78 -0.43 0.35
N PRO A 227 -17.67 0.30 0.42
CA PRO A 227 -16.77 0.20 1.56
C PRO A 227 -17.52 0.59 2.83
N GLN A 228 -17.02 0.12 3.97
CA GLN A 228 -17.58 0.49 5.26
C GLN A 228 -17.77 2.01 5.35
N LEU A 229 -18.96 2.43 5.65
CA LEU A 229 -19.32 3.82 5.81
C LEU A 229 -19.42 4.16 7.30
N LEU A 230 -18.66 5.16 7.72
CA LEU A 230 -18.76 5.80 9.02
C LEU A 230 -19.64 7.04 8.85
N VAL A 231 -20.95 6.87 8.89
CA VAL A 231 -21.93 7.91 8.59
C VAL A 231 -22.87 8.11 9.76
N GLY A 232 -23.00 9.33 10.22
CA GLY A 232 -23.92 9.69 11.30
C GLY A 232 -23.42 10.87 12.14
N SER A 233 -24.07 11.05 13.27
CA SER A 233 -23.63 11.95 14.34
C SER A 233 -22.35 11.40 15.01
N PRO A 234 -21.60 12.21 15.78
CA PRO A 234 -20.44 11.74 16.51
C PRO A 234 -20.74 10.50 17.38
N ASP A 235 -21.88 10.47 18.04
CA ASP A 235 -22.31 9.32 18.85
C ASP A 235 -22.55 8.07 18.00
N THR A 236 -23.11 8.21 16.82
CA THR A 236 -23.37 7.09 15.91
C THR A 236 -22.07 6.54 15.36
N ILE A 237 -21.15 7.40 14.93
CA ILE A 237 -19.82 6.99 14.43
C ILE A 237 -19.01 6.32 15.53
N SER A 238 -19.04 6.86 16.76
CA SER A 238 -18.37 6.26 17.91
C SER A 238 -18.86 4.83 18.14
N ARG A 239 -20.19 4.61 18.12
CA ARG A 239 -20.77 3.26 18.27
C ARG A 239 -20.38 2.32 17.13
N GLN A 240 -20.26 2.83 15.89
CA GLN A 240 -19.80 2.02 14.74
C GLN A 240 -18.35 1.56 14.93
N ILE A 241 -17.49 2.46 15.40
CA ILE A 241 -16.09 2.13 15.71
C ILE A 241 -15.99 1.16 16.88
N GLU A 242 -16.72 1.41 17.97
CA GLU A 242 -16.78 0.52 19.14
C GLU A 242 -17.27 -0.88 18.76
N HIS A 243 -18.28 -0.97 17.89
CA HIS A 243 -18.75 -2.25 17.36
C HIS A 243 -17.64 -2.99 16.62
N ALA A 244 -16.93 -2.31 15.72
CA ALA A 244 -15.81 -2.93 15.01
C ALA A 244 -14.67 -3.34 15.95
N GLN A 245 -14.35 -2.52 16.96
CA GLN A 245 -13.33 -2.84 17.97
C GLN A 245 -13.68 -4.04 18.85
N ALA A 246 -14.96 -4.32 19.04
CA ALA A 246 -15.40 -5.51 19.77
C ALA A 246 -15.11 -6.82 19.02
N HIS A 247 -14.93 -6.75 17.69
CA HIS A 247 -14.66 -7.91 16.82
C HIS A 247 -13.19 -8.01 16.41
N ILE A 248 -12.57 -6.87 16.10
CA ILE A 248 -11.17 -6.79 15.67
C ILE A 248 -10.44 -5.74 16.50
N PRO A 249 -9.25 -6.07 17.00
CA PRO A 249 -8.48 -5.14 17.82
C PRO A 249 -7.82 -4.07 16.92
N ILE A 250 -8.60 -3.05 16.55
CA ILE A 250 -8.16 -1.95 15.69
C ILE A 250 -7.16 -1.08 16.43
N ASN A 251 -5.99 -0.81 15.84
CA ASN A 251 -5.06 0.19 16.34
C ASN A 251 -4.94 1.43 15.43
N ASP A 252 -5.33 1.29 14.15
CA ASP A 252 -5.43 2.42 13.23
C ASP A 252 -6.82 2.49 12.61
N CYS A 253 -7.51 3.60 12.84
CA CYS A 253 -8.75 3.91 12.15
C CYS A 253 -8.43 4.74 10.89
N PHE A 254 -8.78 4.21 9.72
CA PHE A 254 -8.55 4.85 8.44
C PHE A 254 -9.82 5.50 7.92
N MET A 255 -9.81 6.82 7.79
CA MET A 255 -10.98 7.60 7.36
C MET A 255 -10.76 8.13 5.95
N LEU A 256 -11.61 7.71 5.02
CA LEU A 256 -11.68 8.27 3.68
C LEU A 256 -12.65 9.45 3.69
N LEU A 257 -12.13 10.64 3.46
CA LEU A 257 -12.94 11.85 3.35
C LEU A 257 -13.42 12.00 1.90
N PRO A 258 -14.69 12.38 1.67
CA PRO A 258 -15.27 12.49 0.32
C PRO A 258 -14.75 13.73 -0.45
N GLN A 259 -13.45 13.78 -0.70
CA GLN A 259 -12.81 14.89 -1.41
C GLN A 259 -13.32 14.99 -2.86
N GLY A 260 -13.56 16.21 -3.31
CA GLY A 260 -14.06 16.49 -4.65
C GLY A 260 -15.59 16.34 -4.82
N ILE A 261 -16.28 15.82 -3.81
CA ILE A 261 -17.74 15.68 -3.75
C ILE A 261 -18.29 16.64 -2.69
N HIS A 262 -17.79 16.53 -1.46
CA HIS A 262 -18.13 17.47 -0.41
C HIS A 262 -17.31 18.75 -0.49
N SER A 263 -17.89 19.86 -0.06
CA SER A 263 -17.19 21.12 0.13
C SER A 263 -16.14 20.99 1.24
N ARG A 264 -15.17 21.91 1.24
CA ARG A 264 -14.17 21.98 2.30
C ARG A 264 -14.81 22.07 3.70
N ASP A 265 -15.86 22.90 3.83
CA ASP A 265 -16.51 23.13 5.12
C ASP A 265 -17.23 21.87 5.61
N GLN A 266 -17.85 21.10 4.72
CA GLN A 266 -18.45 19.81 5.05
C GLN A 266 -17.38 18.79 5.50
N ILE A 267 -16.23 18.76 4.82
CA ILE A 267 -15.11 17.89 5.20
C ILE A 267 -14.55 18.30 6.57
N MET A 268 -14.30 19.58 6.78
CA MET A 268 -13.76 20.09 8.05
C MET A 268 -14.75 19.84 9.20
N GLY A 269 -16.03 20.10 8.99
CA GLY A 269 -17.06 19.81 10.00
C GLY A 269 -17.21 18.32 10.33
N SER A 270 -16.81 17.42 9.42
CA SER A 270 -16.76 15.96 9.72
C SER A 270 -15.53 15.58 10.55
N LEU A 271 -14.52 16.43 10.64
CA LEU A 271 -13.29 16.16 11.42
C LEU A 271 -13.32 16.77 12.83
N GLU A 272 -14.14 17.80 13.03
CA GLU A 272 -14.37 18.46 14.33
C GLU A 272 -15.31 17.67 15.22
#